data_c680a8be1b49dbe2a685f5c42973af99
#
_entry.id   c680a8be1b49dbe2a685f5c42973af99
#
_cell.length_a   1.000
_cell.length_b   1.000
_cell.length_c   1.000
_cell.angle_alpha   90.00
_cell.angle_beta   90.00
_cell.angle_gamma   90.00
#
_symmetry.space_group_name_H-M   'P 1'
#
loop_
_entity.id
_entity.type
_entity.pdbx_description
1 polymer ?
#
loop_
_entity_poly.entity_id
_entity_poly.type
_entity_poly.pdbx_seq_one_letter_code
_entity_poly.pdbx_strand_id
1 'polypeptide(L)'
;MCRAMASNDAFTAGVRPGGLTNSTEIRLLLCYLVKNAGPITRKEIEDALMEEALVNYFEIGSCLDDITRQQLVTLANDRYSITDKGRKVAQELAYDLPRSVRERAVAAVLRAQTWARKEAEYSARISEKADGHCTIRCTIKALDQELFCLNIGTPDRLSAELVKKQFILKGNEIYQMLITKLTEEEK
;
A
#
# COMPACT_ATOMS: atom_id res chain seq x y z
N MET A 1 -6.05 -44.91 -14.06
CA MET A 1 -6.26 -43.44 -14.25
C MET A 1 -5.89 -42.74 -12.96
N CYS A 2 -4.63 -42.34 -12.82
CA CYS A 2 -4.18 -41.54 -11.67
C CYS A 2 -4.67 -40.10 -11.83
N ARG A 3 -5.60 -39.67 -10.96
CA ARG A 3 -6.00 -38.29 -10.81
C ARG A 3 -4.83 -37.56 -10.13
N ALA A 4 -4.06 -36.79 -10.88
CA ALA A 4 -3.05 -35.91 -10.33
C ALA A 4 -3.76 -34.97 -9.34
N MET A 5 -3.48 -35.09 -8.04
CA MET A 5 -3.81 -34.12 -7.06
C MET A 5 -3.00 -32.87 -7.42
N ALA A 6 -3.68 -31.80 -7.83
CA ALA A 6 -3.05 -30.51 -8.00
C ALA A 6 -2.46 -30.13 -6.64
N SER A 7 -1.14 -30.02 -6.54
CA SER A 7 -0.49 -29.57 -5.32
C SER A 7 -0.98 -28.16 -5.02
N ASN A 8 -1.50 -27.95 -3.84
CA ASN A 8 -2.02 -26.66 -3.37
C ASN A 8 -0.86 -25.78 -2.87
N ASP A 9 0.39 -26.19 -3.15
CA ASP A 9 1.60 -25.51 -2.74
C ASP A 9 1.82 -24.26 -3.58
N ALA A 10 1.91 -23.13 -2.93
CA ALA A 10 2.18 -21.84 -3.53
C ALA A 10 3.69 -21.65 -3.79
N PHE A 11 4.04 -20.78 -4.72
CA PHE A 11 5.41 -20.37 -4.95
C PHE A 11 5.94 -19.55 -3.78
N THR A 12 7.00 -19.99 -3.14
CA THR A 12 7.47 -19.49 -1.83
C THR A 12 8.69 -18.57 -1.88
N ALA A 13 9.24 -18.30 -3.08
CA ALA A 13 10.39 -17.40 -3.19
C ALA A 13 10.08 -16.00 -2.61
N GLY A 14 10.92 -15.53 -1.69
CA GLY A 14 10.74 -14.24 -1.02
C GLY A 14 9.80 -14.23 0.18
N VAL A 15 9.20 -15.36 0.54
CA VAL A 15 8.36 -15.50 1.73
C VAL A 15 9.24 -15.80 2.95
N ARG A 16 9.07 -15.06 4.04
CA ARG A 16 9.80 -15.30 5.30
C ARG A 16 9.22 -16.49 6.07
N PRO A 17 9.98 -17.11 6.97
CA PRO A 17 9.45 -18.10 7.90
C PRO A 17 8.21 -17.56 8.64
N GLY A 18 7.11 -18.31 8.60
CA GLY A 18 5.80 -17.89 9.14
C GLY A 18 4.92 -17.11 8.16
N GLY A 19 5.34 -16.92 6.90
CA GLY A 19 4.47 -16.50 5.81
C GLY A 19 3.66 -17.66 5.23
N LEU A 20 2.75 -17.36 4.31
CA LEU A 20 1.84 -18.34 3.73
C LEU A 20 2.43 -19.02 2.51
N THR A 21 2.34 -20.34 2.47
CA THR A 21 2.85 -21.21 1.41
C THR A 21 1.76 -22.04 0.74
N ASN A 22 0.51 -21.85 1.14
CA ASN A 22 -0.64 -22.55 0.62
C ASN A 22 -1.60 -21.57 -0.06
N SER A 23 -1.96 -21.83 -1.32
CA SER A 23 -2.82 -20.95 -2.11
C SER A 23 -4.23 -20.79 -1.50
N THR A 24 -4.74 -21.77 -0.74
CA THR A 24 -6.02 -21.65 -0.03
C THR A 24 -5.91 -20.66 1.12
N GLU A 25 -4.83 -20.72 1.90
CA GLU A 25 -4.58 -19.75 2.99
C GLU A 25 -4.37 -18.34 2.45
N ILE A 26 -3.68 -18.20 1.29
CA ILE A 26 -3.49 -16.91 0.63
C ILE A 26 -4.83 -16.32 0.19
N ARG A 27 -5.71 -17.10 -0.47
CA ARG A 27 -7.06 -16.65 -0.86
C ARG A 27 -7.89 -16.24 0.35
N LEU A 28 -7.79 -16.99 1.45
CA LEU A 28 -8.47 -16.66 2.69
C LEU A 28 -7.94 -15.36 3.31
N LEU A 29 -6.61 -15.16 3.32
CA LEU A 29 -6.00 -13.92 3.78
C LEU A 29 -6.46 -12.73 2.93
N LEU A 30 -6.49 -12.86 1.61
CA LEU A 30 -6.97 -11.80 0.72
C LEU A 30 -8.44 -11.45 0.97
N CYS A 31 -9.32 -12.44 1.13
CA CYS A 31 -10.72 -12.19 1.53
C CYS A 31 -10.80 -11.47 2.89
N TYR A 32 -9.98 -11.88 3.84
CA TYR A 32 -9.92 -11.26 5.17
C TYR A 32 -9.45 -9.80 5.10
N LEU A 33 -8.43 -9.49 4.28
CA LEU A 33 -7.95 -8.13 4.06
C LEU A 33 -9.01 -7.24 3.40
N VAL A 34 -9.63 -7.70 2.31
CA VAL A 34 -10.68 -6.93 1.62
C VAL A 34 -11.89 -6.71 2.53
N LYS A 35 -12.21 -7.65 3.42
CA LYS A 35 -13.28 -7.48 4.43
C LYS A 35 -12.96 -6.40 5.45
N ASN A 36 -11.72 -6.32 5.95
CA ASN A 36 -11.37 -5.48 7.10
C ASN A 36 -10.80 -4.11 6.70
N ALA A 37 -10.21 -4.00 5.51
CA ALA A 37 -9.58 -2.78 5.02
C ALA A 37 -10.09 -2.32 3.64
N GLY A 38 -11.04 -3.04 3.03
CA GLY A 38 -11.61 -2.64 1.73
C GLY A 38 -12.54 -1.43 1.81
N PRO A 39 -12.79 -0.76 0.66
CA PRO A 39 -12.29 -1.06 -0.68
C PRO A 39 -10.78 -0.79 -0.84
N ILE A 40 -10.06 -1.73 -1.47
CA ILE A 40 -8.60 -1.74 -1.55
C ILE A 40 -8.12 -2.00 -2.98
N THR A 41 -7.06 -1.31 -3.42
CA THR A 41 -6.46 -1.54 -4.73
C THR A 41 -5.52 -2.75 -4.72
N ARG A 42 -5.27 -3.31 -5.91
CA ARG A 42 -4.27 -4.38 -6.07
C ARG A 42 -2.90 -3.94 -5.56
N LYS A 43 -2.48 -2.72 -5.91
CA LYS A 43 -1.19 -2.17 -5.48
C LYS A 43 -1.07 -2.08 -3.97
N GLU A 44 -2.09 -1.60 -3.26
CA GLU A 44 -2.10 -1.53 -1.79
C GLU A 44 -1.95 -2.91 -1.14
N ILE A 45 -2.56 -3.96 -1.74
CA ILE A 45 -2.41 -5.34 -1.28
C ILE A 45 -0.99 -5.85 -1.54
N GLU A 46 -0.47 -5.67 -2.77
CA GLU A 46 0.86 -6.11 -3.17
C GLU A 46 1.94 -5.44 -2.29
N ASP A 47 1.91 -4.12 -2.18
CA ASP A 47 2.86 -3.35 -1.36
C ASP A 47 2.86 -3.83 0.11
N ALA A 48 1.68 -4.01 0.70
CA ALA A 48 1.53 -4.45 2.08
C ALA A 48 2.07 -5.87 2.33
N LEU A 49 1.68 -6.84 1.48
CA LEU A 49 2.06 -8.24 1.67
C LEU A 49 3.53 -8.50 1.31
N MET A 50 4.08 -7.73 0.36
CA MET A 50 5.50 -7.78 -0.02
C MET A 50 6.39 -7.13 1.06
N GLU A 51 6.02 -5.99 1.62
CA GLU A 51 6.74 -5.33 2.72
C GLU A 51 6.93 -6.28 3.92
N GLU A 52 5.87 -6.99 4.26
CA GLU A 52 5.86 -7.98 5.34
C GLU A 52 6.46 -9.35 4.94
N ALA A 53 6.76 -9.55 3.64
CA ALA A 53 7.21 -10.83 3.06
C ALA A 53 6.32 -12.02 3.49
N LEU A 54 4.99 -11.80 3.53
CA LEU A 54 3.99 -12.79 3.93
C LEU A 54 3.58 -13.71 2.79
N VAL A 55 3.57 -13.22 1.56
CA VAL A 55 3.12 -13.94 0.36
C VAL A 55 4.01 -13.58 -0.82
N ASN A 56 4.23 -14.52 -1.74
CA ASN A 56 4.93 -14.25 -2.99
C ASN A 56 4.08 -13.38 -3.93
N TYR A 57 4.72 -12.46 -4.65
CA TYR A 57 4.07 -11.53 -5.59
C TYR A 57 3.17 -12.23 -6.63
N PHE A 58 3.67 -13.31 -7.25
CA PHE A 58 2.92 -14.03 -8.28
C PHE A 58 1.68 -14.72 -7.73
N GLU A 59 1.75 -15.20 -6.49
CA GLU A 59 0.63 -15.82 -5.80
C GLU A 59 -0.47 -14.81 -5.45
N ILE A 60 -0.11 -13.57 -5.10
CA ILE A 60 -1.09 -12.52 -4.82
C ILE A 60 -1.98 -12.29 -6.05
N GLY A 61 -1.37 -12.10 -7.23
CA GLY A 61 -2.12 -11.88 -8.47
C GLY A 61 -3.04 -13.05 -8.82
N SER A 62 -2.49 -14.27 -8.86
CA SER A 62 -3.25 -15.50 -9.17
C SER A 62 -4.43 -15.69 -8.20
N CYS A 63 -4.20 -15.51 -6.89
CA CYS A 63 -5.23 -15.68 -5.88
C CYS A 63 -6.30 -14.58 -5.93
N LEU A 64 -5.95 -13.32 -6.27
CA LEU A 64 -6.93 -12.24 -6.50
C LEU A 64 -7.86 -12.56 -7.66
N ASP A 65 -7.31 -13.06 -8.77
CA ASP A 65 -8.11 -13.48 -9.93
C ASP A 65 -9.04 -14.64 -9.56
N ASP A 66 -8.56 -15.60 -8.77
CA ASP A 66 -9.35 -16.74 -8.31
C ASP A 66 -10.52 -16.32 -7.42
N ILE A 67 -10.29 -15.48 -6.40
CA ILE A 67 -11.37 -15.04 -5.49
C ILE A 67 -12.37 -14.12 -6.19
N THR A 68 -11.93 -13.38 -7.23
CA THR A 68 -12.82 -12.58 -8.08
C THR A 68 -13.69 -13.50 -8.95
N ARG A 69 -13.11 -14.52 -9.58
CA ARG A 69 -13.85 -15.51 -10.38
C ARG A 69 -14.85 -16.31 -9.53
N GLN A 70 -14.51 -16.59 -8.29
CA GLN A 70 -15.39 -17.25 -7.32
C GLN A 70 -16.46 -16.33 -6.72
N GLN A 71 -16.46 -15.05 -7.12
CA GLN A 71 -17.38 -14.03 -6.62
C GLN A 71 -17.29 -13.83 -5.08
N LEU A 72 -16.11 -14.02 -4.51
CA LEU A 72 -15.85 -13.69 -3.10
C LEU A 72 -15.55 -12.20 -2.93
N VAL A 73 -14.96 -11.59 -3.95
CA VAL A 73 -14.74 -10.15 -4.06
C VAL A 73 -15.24 -9.64 -5.42
N THR A 74 -15.54 -8.36 -5.50
CA THR A 74 -15.82 -7.63 -6.75
C THR A 74 -14.73 -6.62 -7.00
N LEU A 75 -14.39 -6.41 -8.27
CA LEU A 75 -13.47 -5.36 -8.72
C LEU A 75 -14.28 -4.27 -9.45
N ALA A 76 -14.27 -3.07 -8.91
CA ALA A 76 -14.90 -1.90 -9.52
C ALA A 76 -14.01 -0.66 -9.28
N ASN A 77 -13.81 0.16 -10.31
CA ASN A 77 -12.97 1.35 -10.24
C ASN A 77 -11.57 1.06 -9.67
N ASP A 78 -10.95 -0.03 -10.11
CA ASP A 78 -9.63 -0.52 -9.66
C ASP A 78 -9.54 -0.84 -8.15
N ARG A 79 -10.69 -1.07 -7.50
CA ARG A 79 -10.77 -1.42 -6.08
C ARG A 79 -11.54 -2.71 -5.87
N TYR A 80 -10.98 -3.57 -5.03
CA TYR A 80 -11.62 -4.80 -4.56
C TYR A 80 -12.52 -4.51 -3.38
N SER A 81 -13.74 -5.02 -3.46
CA SER A 81 -14.74 -4.95 -2.37
C SER A 81 -15.22 -6.35 -2.04
N ILE A 82 -15.46 -6.62 -0.75
CA ILE A 82 -15.93 -7.94 -0.30
C ILE A 82 -17.42 -8.12 -0.63
N THR A 83 -17.78 -9.29 -1.17
CA THR A 83 -19.17 -9.69 -1.36
C THR A 83 -19.75 -10.31 -0.08
N ASP A 84 -21.07 -10.51 -0.02
CA ASP A 84 -21.70 -11.22 1.11
C ASP A 84 -21.19 -12.65 1.24
N LYS A 85 -20.97 -13.34 0.09
CA LYS A 85 -20.36 -14.66 0.05
C LYS A 85 -18.94 -14.65 0.62
N GLY A 86 -18.11 -13.70 0.16
CA GLY A 86 -16.74 -13.55 0.66
C GLY A 86 -16.68 -13.17 2.13
N ARG A 87 -17.61 -12.36 2.59
CA ARG A 87 -17.73 -11.97 4.01
C ARG A 87 -17.98 -13.18 4.92
N LYS A 88 -18.89 -14.09 4.51
CA LYS A 88 -19.15 -15.34 5.24
C LYS A 88 -17.89 -16.20 5.30
N VAL A 89 -17.24 -16.45 4.15
CA VAL A 89 -15.99 -17.22 4.09
C VAL A 89 -14.92 -16.62 4.98
N ALA A 90 -14.68 -15.30 4.90
CA ALA A 90 -13.68 -14.63 5.72
C ALA A 90 -14.04 -14.64 7.23
N GLN A 91 -15.30 -14.72 7.61
CA GLN A 91 -15.72 -14.82 9.03
C GLN A 91 -15.54 -16.23 9.57
N GLU A 92 -15.97 -17.23 8.83
CA GLU A 92 -15.99 -18.63 9.27
C GLU A 92 -14.58 -19.22 9.32
N LEU A 93 -13.74 -18.89 8.32
CA LEU A 93 -12.41 -19.51 8.15
C LEU A 93 -11.25 -18.62 8.61
N ALA A 94 -11.49 -17.41 9.13
CA ALA A 94 -10.41 -16.51 9.56
C ALA A 94 -9.50 -17.15 10.64
N TYR A 95 -10.04 -18.04 11.46
CA TYR A 95 -9.29 -18.70 12.53
C TYR A 95 -8.34 -19.79 12.03
N ASP A 96 -8.46 -20.23 10.78
CA ASP A 96 -7.54 -21.16 10.14
C ASP A 96 -6.19 -20.46 9.82
N LEU A 97 -6.18 -19.12 9.81
CA LEU A 97 -4.96 -18.34 9.66
C LEU A 97 -4.36 -17.96 11.02
N PRO A 98 -3.03 -18.04 11.18
CA PRO A 98 -2.36 -17.56 12.38
C PRO A 98 -2.72 -16.11 12.69
N ARG A 99 -3.02 -15.83 13.96
CA ARG A 99 -3.40 -14.48 14.40
C ARG A 99 -2.35 -13.43 14.03
N SER A 100 -1.06 -13.76 14.19
CA SER A 100 0.05 -12.89 13.85
C SER A 100 0.09 -12.51 12.36
N VAL A 101 -0.22 -13.44 11.46
CA VAL A 101 -0.30 -13.18 10.02
C VAL A 101 -1.44 -12.22 9.72
N ARG A 102 -2.63 -12.44 10.28
CA ARG A 102 -3.80 -11.58 10.09
C ARG A 102 -3.55 -10.15 10.58
N GLU A 103 -3.03 -9.99 11.78
CA GLU A 103 -2.77 -8.68 12.38
C GLU A 103 -1.69 -7.91 11.60
N ARG A 104 -0.58 -8.57 11.23
CA ARG A 104 0.50 -7.97 10.43
C ARG A 104 -0.02 -7.53 9.06
N ALA A 105 -0.76 -8.39 8.38
CA ALA A 105 -1.29 -8.10 7.05
C ALA A 105 -2.27 -6.91 7.07
N VAL A 106 -3.21 -6.85 8.02
CA VAL A 106 -4.13 -5.71 8.16
C VAL A 106 -3.38 -4.43 8.49
N ALA A 107 -2.43 -4.46 9.42
CA ALA A 107 -1.65 -3.28 9.77
C ALA A 107 -0.84 -2.76 8.58
N ALA A 108 -0.23 -3.65 7.78
CA ALA A 108 0.51 -3.28 6.57
C ALA A 108 -0.39 -2.63 5.52
N VAL A 109 -1.59 -3.19 5.28
CA VAL A 109 -2.56 -2.62 4.34
C VAL A 109 -3.02 -1.22 4.78
N LEU A 110 -3.32 -1.02 6.06
CA LEU A 110 -3.72 0.29 6.58
C LEU A 110 -2.57 1.32 6.46
N ARG A 111 -1.30 0.89 6.64
CA ARG A 111 -0.14 1.74 6.37
C ARG A 111 -0.05 2.11 4.88
N ALA A 112 -0.19 1.14 3.97
CA ALA A 112 -0.15 1.36 2.53
C ALA A 112 -1.26 2.33 2.07
N GLN A 113 -2.49 2.17 2.55
CA GLN A 113 -3.60 3.08 2.27
C GLN A 113 -3.35 4.50 2.81
N THR A 114 -2.80 4.61 4.01
CA THR A 114 -2.45 5.91 4.60
C THR A 114 -1.36 6.59 3.80
N TRP A 115 -0.37 5.83 3.34
CA TRP A 115 0.69 6.33 2.47
C TRP A 115 0.15 6.79 1.11
N ALA A 116 -0.65 5.97 0.44
CA ALA A 116 -1.25 6.30 -0.85
C ALA A 116 -2.09 7.59 -0.78
N ARG A 117 -2.87 7.78 0.30
CA ARG A 117 -3.62 9.02 0.53
C ARG A 117 -2.69 10.22 0.71
N LYS A 118 -1.62 10.08 1.51
CA LYS A 118 -0.63 11.14 1.67
C LYS A 118 0.07 11.48 0.36
N GLU A 119 0.45 10.50 -0.46
CA GLU A 119 1.04 10.76 -1.78
C GLU A 119 0.08 11.49 -2.73
N ALA A 120 -1.22 11.28 -2.61
CA ALA A 120 -2.21 12.01 -3.41
C ALA A 120 -2.32 13.48 -2.98
N GLU A 121 -2.25 13.76 -1.68
CA GLU A 121 -2.31 15.12 -1.11
C GLU A 121 -0.96 15.84 -1.19
N TYR A 122 0.14 15.13 -0.93
CA TYR A 122 1.51 15.66 -0.86
C TYR A 122 2.34 15.08 -1.99
N SER A 123 2.59 15.84 -3.03
CA SER A 123 3.42 15.39 -4.14
C SER A 123 4.79 16.07 -4.14
N ALA A 124 5.83 15.33 -4.52
CA ALA A 124 7.16 15.87 -4.70
C ALA A 124 7.76 15.32 -6.00
N ARG A 125 8.14 16.23 -6.91
CA ARG A 125 8.74 15.89 -8.21
C ARG A 125 10.18 16.34 -8.24
N ILE A 126 11.08 15.44 -8.61
CA ILE A 126 12.50 15.70 -8.74
C ILE A 126 12.81 15.99 -10.21
N SER A 127 13.52 17.07 -10.46
CA SER A 127 14.08 17.43 -11.75
C SER A 127 15.59 17.52 -11.62
N GLU A 128 16.31 16.72 -12.41
CA GLU A 128 17.76 16.68 -12.44
C GLU A 128 18.30 17.66 -13.50
N LYS A 129 19.31 18.41 -13.15
CA LYS A 129 20.00 19.34 -14.04
C LYS A 129 21.25 18.69 -14.64
N ALA A 130 21.76 19.25 -15.73
CA ALA A 130 22.95 18.74 -16.43
C ALA A 130 24.22 18.72 -15.58
N ASP A 131 24.29 19.51 -14.53
CA ASP A 131 25.39 19.61 -13.56
C ASP A 131 25.31 18.61 -12.40
N GLY A 132 24.30 17.68 -12.43
CA GLY A 132 24.06 16.68 -11.38
C GLY A 132 23.28 17.20 -10.18
N HIS A 133 23.04 18.52 -10.09
CA HIS A 133 22.17 19.08 -9.06
C HIS A 133 20.70 18.74 -9.32
N CYS A 134 19.93 18.55 -8.27
CA CYS A 134 18.50 18.29 -8.38
C CYS A 134 17.66 19.44 -7.82
N THR A 135 16.52 19.68 -8.43
CA THR A 135 15.48 20.56 -7.88
C THR A 135 14.25 19.72 -7.58
N ILE A 136 13.73 19.87 -6.38
CA ILE A 136 12.52 19.17 -5.93
C ILE A 136 11.41 20.20 -5.84
N ARG A 137 10.32 19.95 -6.56
CA ARG A 137 9.08 20.70 -6.42
C ARG A 137 8.15 19.94 -5.49
N CYS A 138 7.98 20.42 -4.27
CA CYS A 138 7.08 19.90 -3.24
C CYS A 138 5.76 20.66 -3.30
N THR A 139 4.64 19.93 -3.37
CA THR A 139 3.30 20.53 -3.54
C THR A 139 2.32 19.87 -2.58
N ILE A 140 1.52 20.68 -1.88
CA ILE A 140 0.35 20.24 -1.12
C ILE A 140 -0.90 20.63 -1.90
N LYS A 141 -1.78 19.66 -2.11
CA LYS A 141 -3.08 19.86 -2.76
C LYS A 141 -4.21 19.77 -1.74
N ALA A 142 -5.18 20.65 -1.85
CA ALA A 142 -6.44 20.57 -1.12
C ALA A 142 -7.58 20.82 -2.10
N LEU A 143 -8.58 19.95 -2.15
CA LEU A 143 -9.73 20.05 -3.06
C LEU A 143 -9.31 20.26 -4.53
N ASP A 144 -8.34 19.48 -4.99
CA ASP A 144 -7.74 19.55 -6.34
C ASP A 144 -7.03 20.88 -6.69
N GLN A 145 -6.87 21.78 -5.74
CA GLN A 145 -6.11 23.02 -5.90
C GLN A 145 -4.75 22.93 -5.21
N GLU A 146 -3.75 23.58 -5.79
CA GLU A 146 -2.43 23.72 -5.19
C GLU A 146 -2.52 24.73 -4.04
N LEU A 147 -2.47 24.25 -2.79
CA LEU A 147 -2.48 25.08 -1.59
C LEU A 147 -1.10 25.63 -1.26
N PHE A 148 -0.05 24.85 -1.52
CA PHE A 148 1.32 25.16 -1.17
C PHE A 148 2.28 24.59 -2.19
N CYS A 149 3.30 25.34 -2.55
CA CYS A 149 4.39 24.89 -3.41
C CYS A 149 5.73 25.37 -2.89
N LEU A 150 6.69 24.47 -2.75
CA LEU A 150 8.05 24.76 -2.33
C LEU A 150 9.04 24.11 -3.29
N ASN A 151 10.01 24.90 -3.81
CA ASN A 151 11.10 24.39 -4.63
C ASN A 151 12.41 24.38 -3.82
N ILE A 152 13.05 23.22 -3.73
CA ILE A 152 14.27 23.01 -2.95
C ILE A 152 15.36 22.50 -3.90
N GLY A 153 16.53 23.17 -3.91
CA GLY A 153 17.73 22.68 -4.58
C GLY A 153 18.48 21.68 -3.69
N THR A 154 18.97 20.57 -4.28
CA THR A 154 19.81 19.59 -3.59
C THR A 154 21.04 19.28 -4.43
N PRO A 155 22.20 18.94 -3.79
CA PRO A 155 23.43 18.68 -4.50
C PRO A 155 23.39 17.41 -5.36
N ASP A 156 22.56 16.44 -5.00
CA ASP A 156 22.50 15.12 -5.63
C ASP A 156 21.09 14.51 -5.55
N ARG A 157 20.90 13.41 -6.27
CA ARG A 157 19.63 12.68 -6.35
C ARG A 157 19.28 11.97 -5.05
N LEU A 158 20.25 11.47 -4.28
CA LEU A 158 20.01 10.78 -3.02
C LEU A 158 19.39 11.74 -2.00
N SER A 159 19.96 12.93 -1.87
CA SER A 159 19.42 14.02 -1.04
C SER A 159 18.01 14.41 -1.49
N ALA A 160 17.78 14.47 -2.81
CA ALA A 160 16.46 14.75 -3.37
C ALA A 160 15.41 13.70 -2.98
N GLU A 161 15.73 12.42 -3.07
CA GLU A 161 14.80 11.34 -2.67
C GLU A 161 14.51 11.36 -1.16
N LEU A 162 15.50 11.68 -0.33
CA LEU A 162 15.29 11.86 1.11
C LEU A 162 14.33 13.01 1.40
N VAL A 163 14.54 14.18 0.77
CA VAL A 163 13.64 15.34 0.92
C VAL A 163 12.22 14.97 0.45
N LYS A 164 12.09 14.32 -0.71
CA LYS A 164 10.80 13.85 -1.23
C LYS A 164 10.07 12.99 -0.20
N LYS A 165 10.75 11.95 0.33
CA LYS A 165 10.17 11.04 1.33
C LYS A 165 9.73 11.78 2.60
N GLN A 166 10.58 12.67 3.12
CA GLN A 166 10.27 13.43 4.34
C GLN A 166 9.13 14.44 4.11
N PHE A 167 9.07 15.06 2.93
CA PHE A 167 7.98 15.97 2.61
C PHE A 167 6.62 15.26 2.54
N ILE A 168 6.53 14.08 1.94
CA ILE A 168 5.29 13.29 1.92
C ILE A 168 4.85 12.94 3.35
N LEU A 169 5.79 12.65 4.25
CA LEU A 169 5.50 12.31 5.64
C LEU A 169 5.08 13.52 6.47
N LYS A 170 5.80 14.64 6.33
CA LYS A 170 5.77 15.80 7.23
C LYS A 170 5.31 17.09 6.56
N GLY A 171 4.78 17.05 5.33
CA GLY A 171 4.41 18.23 4.57
C GLY A 171 3.46 19.17 5.30
N ASN A 172 2.48 18.63 6.04
CA ASN A 172 1.58 19.42 6.86
C ASN A 172 2.30 20.16 7.99
N GLU A 173 3.22 19.51 8.68
CA GLU A 173 4.02 20.14 9.77
C GLU A 173 4.88 21.28 9.21
N ILE A 174 5.50 21.07 8.05
CA ILE A 174 6.31 22.07 7.34
C ILE A 174 5.44 23.27 6.95
N TYR A 175 4.26 23.02 6.37
CA TYR A 175 3.33 24.06 5.98
C TYR A 175 2.88 24.90 7.19
N GLN A 176 2.43 24.25 8.27
CA GLN A 176 1.99 24.91 9.49
C GLN A 176 3.13 25.73 10.13
N MET A 177 4.34 25.16 10.19
CA MET A 177 5.51 25.88 10.70
C MET A 177 5.80 27.16 9.90
N LEU A 178 5.75 27.09 8.57
CA LEU A 178 5.96 28.25 7.71
C LEU A 178 4.87 29.30 7.89
N ILE A 179 3.60 28.90 7.92
CA ILE A 179 2.48 29.84 8.17
C ILE A 179 2.67 30.52 9.51
N THR A 180 2.94 29.75 10.57
CA THR A 180 3.16 30.33 11.91
C THR A 180 4.29 31.35 11.88
N LYS A 181 5.44 31.00 11.29
CA LYS A 181 6.61 31.91 11.23
C LYS A 181 6.37 33.15 10.37
N LEU A 182 5.57 33.08 9.33
CA LEU A 182 5.26 34.20 8.44
C LEU A 182 4.15 35.11 9.00
N THR A 183 3.38 34.62 9.98
CA THR A 183 2.28 35.37 10.59
C THR A 183 2.60 35.84 12.01
N GLU A 184 3.72 35.42 12.63
CA GLU A 184 4.22 35.97 13.89
C GLU A 184 4.62 37.44 13.68
N GLU A 185 3.94 38.37 14.34
CA GLU A 185 4.40 39.77 14.43
C GLU A 185 5.65 39.84 15.32
N GLU A 186 6.72 40.41 14.83
CA GLU A 186 7.89 40.76 15.66
C GLU A 186 7.43 41.76 16.74
N LYS A 187 7.51 41.32 17.99
CA LYS A 187 7.28 42.18 19.15
C LYS A 187 8.53 42.98 19.49
#